data_154e4c1ee42cb95c3c048660a51728f0
#
_entry.id   154e4c1ee42cb95c3c048660a51728f0
#
_cell.length_a   1.000
_cell.length_b   1.000
_cell.length_c   1.000
_cell.angle_alpha   90.00
_cell.angle_beta   90.00
_cell.angle_gamma   90.00
#
_symmetry.space_group_name_H-M   'P 1'
#
loop_
_entity.id
_entity.type
_entity.pdbx_description
1 polymer ?
#
loop_
_entity_poly.entity_id
_entity_poly.type
_entity_poly.pdbx_seq_one_letter_code
_entity_poly.pdbx_strand_id
1 'polypeptide(L)'
;CDLPYGVLNKQSEGGGWDNAIPFEPMWNEYLRITKPNAAIILFGQGMFTAKLMMSNEKMWRYNIFWDKCRTTGFLNAKKIPLKRTETISVFYDKQPTYHPQMRKCLPHERNHSRGKQLNNQTNRCYGNFGKADDIITDEKYPTDIVVFQRNVHDSFHPTQKPVALIQYLIRTYSNEGDTILD
;
A
#
# COMPACT_ATOMS: atom_id res chain seq x y z
N CYS A 1 2.98 -0.88 9.78
CA CYS A 1 3.06 -2.15 10.54
C CYS A 1 2.88 -3.37 9.65
N ASP A 2 3.69 -4.38 9.87
CA ASP A 2 3.60 -5.70 9.24
C ASP A 2 3.01 -6.70 10.26
N LEU A 3 1.70 -6.89 10.18
CA LEU A 3 0.97 -7.75 11.12
C LEU A 3 1.25 -9.23 10.87
N PRO A 4 1.17 -10.11 11.88
CA PRO A 4 1.18 -11.55 11.65
C PRO A 4 -0.11 -11.99 10.94
N TYR A 5 0.03 -12.74 9.82
CA TYR A 5 -1.12 -13.13 8.99
C TYR A 5 -1.77 -14.45 9.41
N GLY A 6 -1.16 -15.21 10.31
CA GLY A 6 -1.64 -16.51 10.78
C GLY A 6 -1.54 -17.63 9.74
N VAL A 7 -0.63 -17.54 8.78
CA VAL A 7 -0.49 -18.51 7.67
C VAL A 7 0.66 -19.50 7.88
N LEU A 8 1.68 -19.14 8.67
CA LEU A 8 2.89 -19.94 8.84
C LEU A 8 2.80 -20.93 9.99
N ASN A 9 1.91 -20.72 10.95
CA ASN A 9 1.79 -21.54 12.16
C ASN A 9 1.16 -22.92 11.97
N LYS A 10 0.63 -23.23 10.80
CA LYS A 10 -0.02 -24.53 10.55
C LYS A 10 0.93 -25.72 10.49
N GLN A 11 2.24 -25.50 10.57
CA GLN A 11 3.27 -26.53 10.37
C GLN A 11 4.32 -26.62 11.47
N SER A 12 4.26 -25.81 12.52
CA SER A 12 5.25 -25.87 13.62
C SER A 12 4.59 -26.24 14.94
N GLU A 13 5.00 -27.37 15.50
CA GLU A 13 4.73 -27.79 16.88
C GLU A 13 5.49 -26.89 17.87
N GLY A 14 5.11 -25.69 18.06
CA GLY A 14 5.75 -24.82 19.04
C GLY A 14 5.45 -23.37 18.79
N GLY A 15 4.34 -22.90 19.31
CA GLY A 15 3.97 -21.51 19.53
C GLY A 15 4.53 -20.50 18.54
N GLY A 16 4.12 -20.61 17.29
CA GLY A 16 4.69 -19.76 16.26
C GLY A 16 4.32 -18.29 16.45
N TRP A 17 5.25 -17.43 16.15
CA TRP A 17 5.12 -15.97 16.20
C TRP A 17 4.05 -15.43 15.25
N ASP A 18 3.59 -16.19 14.22
CA ASP A 18 2.63 -15.77 13.21
C ASP A 18 1.17 -16.02 13.66
N ASN A 19 0.80 -15.56 14.86
CA ASN A 19 -0.56 -15.59 15.33
C ASN A 19 -1.28 -14.29 14.98
N ALA A 20 -2.36 -14.39 14.20
CA ALA A 20 -3.14 -13.22 13.82
C ALA A 20 -3.68 -12.49 15.06
N ILE A 21 -3.45 -11.20 15.12
CA ILE A 21 -3.96 -10.34 16.21
C ILE A 21 -5.47 -10.17 16.01
N PRO A 22 -6.30 -10.30 17.06
CA PRO A 22 -7.72 -10.00 16.98
C PRO A 22 -7.95 -8.54 16.56
N PHE A 23 -8.76 -8.32 15.50
CA PHE A 23 -8.89 -7.01 14.91
C PHE A 23 -9.56 -5.97 15.83
N GLU A 24 -10.56 -6.35 16.60
CA GLU A 24 -11.29 -5.42 17.46
C GLU A 24 -10.37 -4.75 18.50
N PRO A 25 -9.64 -5.47 19.36
CA PRO A 25 -8.70 -4.83 20.28
C PRO A 25 -7.57 -4.11 19.56
N MET A 26 -7.09 -4.61 18.43
CA MET A 26 -6.08 -3.94 17.62
C MET A 26 -6.56 -2.55 17.17
N TRP A 27 -7.78 -2.43 16.63
CA TRP A 27 -8.34 -1.15 16.20
C TRP A 27 -8.57 -0.21 17.38
N ASN A 28 -9.01 -0.70 18.53
CA ASN A 28 -9.18 0.10 19.73
C ASN A 28 -7.85 0.76 20.14
N GLU A 29 -6.74 0.00 20.11
CA GLU A 29 -5.43 0.55 20.43
C GLU A 29 -4.90 1.50 19.35
N TYR A 30 -5.05 1.19 18.08
CA TYR A 30 -4.64 2.12 17.01
C TYR A 30 -5.40 3.45 17.12
N LEU A 31 -6.72 3.42 17.31
CA LEU A 31 -7.53 4.62 17.45
C LEU A 31 -7.20 5.42 18.70
N ARG A 32 -6.79 4.75 19.78
CA ARG A 32 -6.38 5.41 21.03
C ARG A 32 -5.09 6.22 20.88
N ILE A 33 -4.13 5.72 20.09
CA ILE A 33 -2.78 6.30 20.01
C ILE A 33 -2.55 7.18 18.79
N THR A 34 -3.36 7.02 17.72
CA THR A 34 -3.17 7.80 16.49
C THR A 34 -3.89 9.15 16.55
N LYS A 35 -3.32 10.14 15.88
CA LYS A 35 -3.99 11.43 15.67
C LYS A 35 -5.21 11.26 14.74
N PRO A 36 -6.24 12.10 14.84
CA PRO A 36 -7.45 12.00 14.00
C PRO A 36 -7.20 12.03 12.48
N ASN A 37 -6.09 12.64 12.06
CA ASN A 37 -5.65 12.73 10.67
C ASN A 37 -4.42 11.86 10.38
N ALA A 38 -4.18 10.83 11.16
CA ALA A 38 -3.08 9.88 10.89
C ALA A 38 -3.51 8.85 9.84
N ALA A 39 -2.57 8.44 9.00
CA ALA A 39 -2.73 7.25 8.17
C ALA A 39 -2.29 6.00 8.93
N ILE A 40 -3.10 4.95 8.90
CA ILE A 40 -2.75 3.62 9.39
C ILE A 40 -2.51 2.74 8.17
N ILE A 41 -1.30 2.22 8.04
CA ILE A 41 -0.83 1.51 6.84
C ILE A 41 -0.44 0.10 7.25
N LEU A 42 -1.17 -0.88 6.75
CA LEU A 42 -1.05 -2.27 7.18
C LEU A 42 -0.79 -3.18 5.98
N PHE A 43 0.24 -4.03 6.11
CA PHE A 43 0.54 -5.05 5.13
C PHE A 43 -0.42 -6.23 5.26
N GLY A 44 -0.69 -6.89 4.14
CA GLY A 44 -1.55 -8.06 4.13
C GLY A 44 -1.45 -8.87 2.84
N GLN A 45 -1.88 -10.13 2.91
CA GLN A 45 -1.91 -11.00 1.76
C GLN A 45 -3.13 -11.92 1.75
N GLY A 46 -3.75 -12.09 0.58
CA GLY A 46 -4.83 -13.03 0.38
C GLY A 46 -6.05 -12.76 1.27
N MET A 47 -6.60 -13.82 1.89
CA MET A 47 -7.80 -13.72 2.72
C MET A 47 -7.60 -12.84 3.97
N PHE A 48 -6.36 -12.75 4.50
CA PHE A 48 -6.05 -11.85 5.60
C PHE A 48 -6.32 -10.39 5.21
N THR A 49 -5.92 -9.95 4.01
CA THR A 49 -6.21 -8.61 3.50
C THR A 49 -7.70 -8.34 3.43
N ALA A 50 -8.50 -9.28 2.93
CA ALA A 50 -9.94 -9.12 2.85
C ALA A 50 -10.58 -8.95 4.23
N LYS A 51 -10.20 -9.78 5.20
CA LYS A 51 -10.68 -9.69 6.59
C LYS A 51 -10.24 -8.37 7.23
N LEU A 52 -9.01 -7.93 6.97
CA LEU A 52 -8.48 -6.67 7.49
C LEU A 52 -9.28 -5.47 6.97
N MET A 53 -9.57 -5.41 5.67
CA MET A 53 -10.40 -4.34 5.09
C MET A 53 -11.80 -4.32 5.70
N MET A 54 -12.46 -5.49 5.79
CA MET A 54 -13.80 -5.61 6.36
C MET A 54 -13.85 -5.32 7.86
N SER A 55 -12.74 -5.52 8.58
CA SER A 55 -12.69 -5.24 10.03
C SER A 55 -12.82 -3.75 10.35
N ASN A 56 -12.58 -2.85 9.39
CA ASN A 56 -12.79 -1.42 9.55
C ASN A 56 -13.10 -0.74 8.21
N GLU A 57 -14.22 -1.09 7.60
CA GLU A 57 -14.69 -0.55 6.31
C GLU A 57 -14.80 0.98 6.31
N LYS A 58 -15.20 1.56 7.44
CA LYS A 58 -15.38 3.02 7.57
C LYS A 58 -14.08 3.80 7.37
N MET A 59 -12.96 3.23 7.80
CA MET A 59 -11.65 3.86 7.68
C MET A 59 -10.86 3.38 6.47
N TRP A 60 -11.16 2.21 5.92
CA TRP A 60 -10.49 1.75 4.72
C TRP A 60 -10.73 2.70 3.55
N ARG A 61 -9.66 3.00 2.81
CA ARG A 61 -9.73 3.94 1.68
C ARG A 61 -9.30 3.30 0.37
N TYR A 62 -8.10 2.71 0.33
CA TYR A 62 -7.56 2.06 -0.86
C TYR A 62 -6.43 1.11 -0.49
N ASN A 63 -6.01 0.35 -1.50
CA ASN A 63 -4.85 -0.52 -1.43
C ASN A 63 -3.75 -0.01 -2.35
N ILE A 64 -2.51 -0.22 -1.91
CA ILE A 64 -1.32 -0.13 -2.72
C ILE A 64 -0.80 -1.56 -2.91
N PHE A 65 -0.40 -1.92 -4.13
CA PHE A 65 0.11 -3.24 -4.46
C PHE A 65 1.62 -3.17 -4.62
N TRP A 66 2.31 -3.78 -3.69
CA TRP A 66 3.77 -3.85 -3.76
C TRP A 66 4.18 -5.02 -4.65
N ASP A 67 4.82 -4.70 -5.79
CA ASP A 67 5.53 -5.67 -6.63
C ASP A 67 6.93 -5.93 -6.05
N LYS A 68 7.14 -7.16 -5.61
CA LYS A 68 8.39 -7.60 -4.96
C LYS A 68 9.52 -7.88 -5.95
N CYS A 69 9.28 -7.74 -7.27
CA CYS A 69 10.17 -8.12 -8.36
C CYS A 69 10.61 -9.60 -8.32
N ARG A 70 10.07 -10.37 -7.39
CA ARG A 70 10.39 -11.79 -7.20
C ARG A 70 9.14 -12.57 -6.88
N THR A 71 9.00 -13.72 -7.49
CA THR A 71 7.87 -14.60 -7.26
C THR A 71 8.12 -15.55 -6.09
N THR A 72 7.03 -15.98 -5.45
CA THR A 72 7.02 -17.01 -4.42
C THR A 72 5.96 -18.07 -4.72
N GLY A 73 6.03 -19.21 -4.05
CA GLY A 73 5.03 -20.29 -4.23
C GLY A 73 5.36 -21.27 -5.37
N PHE A 74 6.63 -21.43 -5.73
CA PHE A 74 7.08 -22.26 -6.85
C PHE A 74 6.56 -23.71 -6.79
N LEU A 75 6.42 -24.30 -5.62
CA LEU A 75 5.88 -25.66 -5.45
C LEU A 75 4.46 -25.81 -6.01
N ASN A 76 3.72 -24.71 -6.13
CA ASN A 76 2.37 -24.68 -6.69
C ASN A 76 2.30 -24.12 -8.12
N ALA A 77 3.43 -23.94 -8.79
CA ALA A 77 3.51 -23.27 -10.10
C ALA A 77 2.66 -23.93 -11.19
N LYS A 78 2.43 -25.25 -11.08
CA LYS A 78 1.58 -26.02 -12.02
C LYS A 78 0.09 -25.96 -11.69
N LYS A 79 -0.31 -25.35 -10.56
CA LYS A 79 -1.70 -25.33 -10.07
C LYS A 79 -2.27 -23.92 -9.98
N ILE A 80 -1.44 -22.92 -9.64
CA ILE A 80 -1.84 -21.53 -9.48
C ILE A 80 -0.73 -20.60 -9.96
N PRO A 81 -1.04 -19.34 -10.35
CA PRO A 81 -0.03 -18.34 -10.64
C PRO A 81 0.90 -18.11 -9.45
N LEU A 82 2.17 -17.85 -9.75
CA LEU A 82 3.15 -17.48 -8.71
C LEU A 82 2.80 -16.13 -8.10
N LYS A 83 2.94 -16.04 -6.80
CA LYS A 83 2.68 -14.79 -6.06
C LYS A 83 3.85 -13.82 -6.21
N ARG A 84 3.60 -12.64 -6.76
CA ARG A 84 4.59 -11.58 -6.95
C ARG A 84 4.30 -10.34 -6.13
N THR A 85 3.04 -10.08 -5.83
CA THR A 85 2.60 -8.88 -5.13
C THR A 85 2.25 -9.15 -3.66
N GLU A 86 2.25 -8.07 -2.88
CA GLU A 86 1.71 -8.00 -1.53
C GLU A 86 0.86 -6.73 -1.41
N THR A 87 -0.19 -6.78 -0.62
CA THR A 87 -1.13 -5.67 -0.49
C THR A 87 -0.75 -4.80 0.70
N ILE A 88 -0.84 -3.49 0.53
CA ILE A 88 -0.68 -2.49 1.59
C ILE A 88 -2.00 -1.75 1.68
N SER A 89 -2.76 -1.97 2.74
CA SER A 89 -4.06 -1.34 2.95
C SER A 89 -3.90 -0.04 3.72
N VAL A 90 -4.51 1.03 3.23
CA VAL A 90 -4.45 2.38 3.82
C VAL A 90 -5.79 2.73 4.45
N PHE A 91 -5.73 3.07 5.73
CA PHE A 91 -6.89 3.43 6.55
C PHE A 91 -6.69 4.83 7.13
N TYR A 92 -7.74 5.63 7.13
CA TYR A 92 -7.82 6.89 7.86
C TYR A 92 -9.27 7.36 8.01
N ASP A 93 -9.53 8.12 9.06
CA ASP A 93 -10.83 8.79 9.25
C ASP A 93 -10.88 10.10 8.47
N LYS A 94 -9.97 11.02 8.74
CA LYS A 94 -9.82 12.29 8.03
C LYS A 94 -8.61 12.23 7.12
N GLN A 95 -8.65 12.97 6.00
CA GLN A 95 -7.54 13.03 5.05
C GLN A 95 -6.22 13.31 5.78
N PRO A 96 -5.26 12.38 5.73
CA PRO A 96 -3.95 12.57 6.34
C PRO A 96 -3.05 13.44 5.47
N THR A 97 -1.86 13.75 5.99
CA THR A 97 -0.75 14.23 5.16
C THR A 97 -0.55 13.27 3.99
N TYR A 98 -0.44 13.83 2.79
CA TYR A 98 -0.15 13.06 1.59
C TYR A 98 0.81 13.84 0.68
N HIS A 99 2.01 13.32 0.55
CA HIS A 99 3.05 13.83 -0.35
C HIS A 99 3.22 12.84 -1.51
N PRO A 100 2.64 13.11 -2.68
CA PRO A 100 2.78 12.21 -3.82
C PRO A 100 4.25 12.08 -4.22
N GLN A 101 4.78 10.87 -4.19
CA GLN A 101 6.15 10.60 -4.63
C GLN A 101 6.16 10.51 -6.15
N MET A 102 6.42 11.65 -6.80
CA MET A 102 6.39 11.76 -8.25
C MET A 102 7.40 10.81 -8.91
N ARG A 103 7.05 10.24 -10.05
CA ARG A 103 7.91 9.37 -10.83
C ARG A 103 8.20 9.97 -12.22
N LYS A 104 9.35 9.65 -12.76
CA LYS A 104 9.67 10.05 -14.15
C LYS A 104 8.76 9.33 -15.13
N CYS A 105 8.38 10.05 -16.18
CA CYS A 105 7.64 9.48 -17.30
C CYS A 105 8.44 8.39 -17.99
N LEU A 106 7.81 7.28 -18.31
CA LEU A 106 8.38 6.32 -19.25
C LEU A 106 8.31 6.88 -20.69
N PRO A 107 9.21 6.47 -21.58
CA PRO A 107 9.25 7.01 -22.95
C PRO A 107 7.90 6.96 -23.68
N HIS A 108 7.13 5.87 -23.48
CA HIS A 108 5.81 5.70 -24.10
C HIS A 108 4.70 6.54 -23.44
N GLU A 109 4.91 7.06 -22.22
CA GLU A 109 3.92 7.88 -21.51
C GLU A 109 4.00 9.38 -21.90
N ARG A 110 5.14 9.82 -22.45
CA ARG A 110 5.38 11.24 -22.78
C ARG A 110 4.40 11.80 -23.82
N ASN A 111 3.88 10.96 -24.70
CA ASN A 111 2.99 11.37 -25.78
C ASN A 111 1.51 11.45 -25.39
N HIS A 112 1.13 10.94 -24.22
CA HIS A 112 -0.26 10.95 -23.75
C HIS A 112 -0.63 12.20 -22.95
N SER A 113 0.32 13.10 -22.72
CA SER A 113 0.10 14.37 -22.02
C SER A 113 -0.50 15.48 -22.90
N ARG A 114 -0.76 15.22 -24.17
CA ARG A 114 -1.58 16.11 -24.98
C ARG A 114 -3.03 15.93 -24.55
N GLY A 115 -3.42 16.65 -23.52
CA GLY A 115 -4.81 16.86 -23.17
C GLY A 115 -5.52 17.47 -24.36
N LYS A 116 -5.95 16.63 -25.31
CA LYS A 116 -7.08 17.01 -26.13
C LYS A 116 -8.17 17.34 -25.13
N GLN A 117 -8.52 18.64 -25.10
CA GLN A 117 -9.67 19.19 -24.44
C GLN A 117 -10.69 18.10 -24.08
N LEU A 118 -10.79 17.75 -22.84
CA LEU A 118 -12.02 17.23 -22.31
C LEU A 118 -12.99 18.40 -22.33
N ASN A 119 -13.57 18.65 -23.52
CA ASN A 119 -14.66 19.57 -23.69
C ASN A 119 -15.70 19.22 -22.62
N ASN A 120 -15.91 20.09 -21.65
CA ASN A 120 -17.07 20.18 -20.74
C ASN A 120 -17.94 18.90 -20.61
N GLN A 121 -17.33 17.74 -20.57
CA GLN A 121 -18.06 16.53 -20.30
C GLN A 121 -18.20 16.43 -18.77
N THR A 122 -19.36 16.83 -18.30
CA THR A 122 -19.86 16.41 -16.99
C THR A 122 -19.86 14.89 -16.96
N ASN A 123 -18.78 14.33 -16.47
CA ASN A 123 -18.75 12.90 -16.20
C ASN A 123 -19.58 12.69 -14.93
N ARG A 124 -20.70 11.96 -15.06
CA ARG A 124 -21.60 11.65 -13.93
C ARG A 124 -20.85 10.99 -12.76
N CYS A 125 -19.69 10.36 -13.02
CA CYS A 125 -18.89 9.69 -11.98
C CYS A 125 -17.98 10.63 -11.21
N TYR A 126 -17.51 11.72 -11.81
CA TYR A 126 -16.46 12.56 -11.21
C TYR A 126 -16.85 14.03 -10.98
N GLY A 127 -18.05 14.44 -11.34
CA GLY A 127 -18.52 15.81 -11.19
C GLY A 127 -17.91 16.79 -12.20
N ASN A 128 -17.96 18.08 -11.89
CA ASN A 128 -17.40 19.14 -12.74
C ASN A 128 -15.93 19.34 -12.41
N PHE A 129 -15.05 18.95 -13.34
CA PHE A 129 -13.63 19.33 -13.27
C PHE A 129 -13.43 20.64 -14.08
N GLY A 130 -12.78 21.62 -13.46
CA GLY A 130 -12.28 22.79 -14.18
C GLY A 130 -11.30 22.37 -15.29
N LYS A 131 -11.04 23.27 -16.24
CA LYS A 131 -10.00 23.07 -17.26
C LYS A 131 -8.67 22.81 -16.54
N ALA A 132 -8.09 21.63 -16.75
CA ALA A 132 -6.71 21.40 -16.38
C ALA A 132 -5.84 22.06 -17.45
N ASP A 133 -4.94 22.94 -17.05
CA ASP A 133 -3.92 23.45 -17.93
C ASP A 133 -3.02 22.30 -18.39
N ASP A 134 -2.66 22.31 -19.69
CA ASP A 134 -1.76 21.33 -20.28
C ASP A 134 -0.33 21.54 -19.73
N ILE A 135 -0.07 21.02 -18.52
CA ILE A 135 1.27 21.04 -17.96
C ILE A 135 2.02 19.83 -18.52
N ILE A 136 2.91 20.07 -19.47
CA ILE A 136 3.85 19.06 -19.94
C ILE A 136 4.94 18.91 -18.88
N THR A 137 4.85 17.87 -18.08
CA THR A 137 5.88 17.54 -17.11
C THR A 137 6.55 16.21 -17.48
N ASP A 138 7.84 16.08 -17.19
CA ASP A 138 8.55 14.80 -17.28
C ASP A 138 8.24 13.89 -16.09
N GLU A 139 7.31 14.28 -15.25
CA GLU A 139 6.91 13.58 -14.04
C GLU A 139 5.43 13.20 -14.07
N LYS A 140 5.12 12.08 -13.45
CA LYS A 140 3.76 11.56 -13.26
C LYS A 140 3.48 11.30 -11.79
N TYR A 141 2.20 11.45 -11.43
CA TYR A 141 1.74 11.01 -10.12
C TYR A 141 1.99 9.51 -9.93
N PRO A 142 2.22 9.07 -8.68
CA PRO A 142 2.34 7.66 -8.36
C PRO A 142 1.04 6.92 -8.71
N THR A 143 1.19 5.63 -8.99
CA THR A 143 0.06 4.70 -9.15
C THR A 143 -0.11 3.87 -7.88
N ASP A 144 -1.16 3.07 -7.84
CA ASP A 144 -1.41 2.10 -6.78
C ASP A 144 -0.46 0.88 -6.82
N ILE A 145 0.41 0.80 -7.83
CA ILE A 145 1.45 -0.23 -7.93
C ILE A 145 2.81 0.40 -7.63
N VAL A 146 3.49 -0.12 -6.61
CA VAL A 146 4.84 0.29 -6.23
C VAL A 146 5.82 -0.88 -6.43
N VAL A 147 7.00 -0.58 -6.93
CA VAL A 147 8.01 -1.60 -7.29
C VAL A 147 9.23 -1.43 -6.41
N PHE A 148 9.43 -2.34 -5.48
CA PHE A 148 10.61 -2.38 -4.60
C PHE A 148 11.13 -3.80 -4.49
N GLN A 149 12.37 -4.00 -4.86
CA GLN A 149 12.99 -5.31 -4.78
C GLN A 149 13.16 -5.73 -3.32
N ARG A 150 12.79 -6.98 -3.00
CA ARG A 150 13.05 -7.55 -1.68
C ARG A 150 14.54 -7.84 -1.52
N ASN A 151 15.17 -7.28 -0.48
CA ASN A 151 16.54 -7.63 -0.11
C ASN A 151 16.57 -9.03 0.49
N VAL A 152 17.41 -9.90 -0.07
CA VAL A 152 17.54 -11.30 0.38
C VAL A 152 18.80 -11.52 1.18
N HIS A 153 19.85 -10.70 0.94
CA HIS A 153 21.18 -10.93 1.49
C HIS A 153 21.45 -10.17 2.81
N ASP A 154 20.75 -9.05 3.06
CA ASP A 154 20.99 -8.17 4.22
C ASP A 154 19.75 -8.07 5.12
N SER A 155 18.91 -9.11 5.16
CA SER A 155 17.72 -9.09 6.01
C SER A 155 18.01 -9.74 7.36
N PHE A 156 17.69 -9.02 8.45
CA PHE A 156 17.75 -9.54 9.82
C PHE A 156 16.60 -10.51 10.15
N HIS A 157 15.53 -10.48 9.36
CA HIS A 157 14.37 -11.34 9.54
C HIS A 157 13.82 -11.84 8.19
N PRO A 158 13.35 -13.10 8.09
CA PRO A 158 12.87 -13.68 6.83
C PRO A 158 11.70 -12.93 6.18
N THR A 159 10.89 -12.21 6.96
CA THR A 159 9.73 -11.45 6.47
C THR A 159 9.98 -9.95 6.41
N GLN A 160 11.20 -9.48 6.70
CA GLN A 160 11.54 -8.05 6.70
C GLN A 160 11.13 -7.37 5.40
N LYS A 161 10.48 -6.22 5.54
CA LYS A 161 10.12 -5.37 4.41
C LYS A 161 11.34 -4.54 3.94
N PRO A 162 11.46 -4.22 2.64
CA PRO A 162 12.55 -3.38 2.14
C PRO A 162 12.53 -2.00 2.79
N VAL A 163 13.68 -1.54 3.26
CA VAL A 163 13.82 -0.19 3.85
C VAL A 163 13.33 0.89 2.90
N ALA A 164 13.65 0.77 1.60
CA ALA A 164 13.21 1.73 0.59
C ALA A 164 11.69 1.82 0.46
N LEU A 165 10.96 0.69 0.61
CA LEU A 165 9.51 0.68 0.62
C LEU A 165 8.95 1.41 1.86
N ILE A 166 9.51 1.12 3.04
CA ILE A 166 9.09 1.78 4.27
C ILE A 166 9.37 3.29 4.21
N GLN A 167 10.54 3.70 3.73
CA GLN A 167 10.86 5.11 3.49
C GLN A 167 9.88 5.78 2.52
N TYR A 168 9.50 5.11 1.45
CA TYR A 168 8.49 5.60 0.51
C TYR A 168 7.14 5.87 1.20
N LEU A 169 6.67 4.92 2.01
CA LEU A 169 5.42 5.06 2.74
C LEU A 169 5.49 6.19 3.78
N ILE A 170 6.59 6.27 4.55
CA ILE A 170 6.80 7.35 5.54
C ILE A 170 6.79 8.72 4.85
N ARG A 171 7.57 8.90 3.78
CA ARG A 171 7.60 10.16 3.03
C ARG A 171 6.25 10.54 2.42
N THR A 172 5.43 9.54 2.08
CA THR A 172 4.11 9.78 1.49
C THR A 172 3.09 10.26 2.52
N TYR A 173 3.13 9.73 3.75
CA TYR A 173 2.04 9.90 4.72
C TYR A 173 2.43 10.65 6.00
N SER A 174 3.61 11.21 6.07
CA SER A 174 4.07 11.98 7.24
C SER A 174 4.93 13.18 6.84
N ASN A 175 5.07 14.13 7.77
CA ASN A 175 6.00 15.23 7.68
C ASN A 175 7.27 14.94 8.48
N GLU A 176 8.32 15.69 8.21
CA GLU A 176 9.52 15.68 9.04
C GLU A 176 9.17 16.05 10.48
N GLY A 177 9.66 15.29 11.45
CA GLY A 177 9.36 15.46 12.88
C GLY A 177 8.10 14.74 13.36
N ASP A 178 7.29 14.13 12.48
CA ASP A 178 6.17 13.30 12.92
C ASP A 178 6.64 12.00 13.59
N THR A 179 5.89 11.57 14.62
CA THR A 179 6.13 10.29 15.29
C THR A 179 5.52 9.16 14.48
N ILE A 180 6.33 8.15 14.17
CA ILE A 180 5.92 6.94 13.46
C ILE A 180 5.96 5.76 14.44
N LEU A 181 4.90 4.96 14.44
CA LEU A 181 4.84 3.69 15.14
C LEU A 181 4.95 2.54 14.13
N ASP A 182 5.89 1.61 14.36
CA ASP A 182 6.04 0.35 13.63
C ASP A 182 6.23 -0.83 14.58
#